data_91b0d1e46d58df8ee40422c9e499076c
#
_entry.id   91b0d1e46d58df8ee40422c9e499076c
#
_cell.length_a   1.000
_cell.length_b   1.000
_cell.length_c   1.000
_cell.angle_alpha   90.00
_cell.angle_beta   90.00
_cell.angle_gamma   90.00
#
_symmetry.space_group_name_H-M   'P 1'
#
loop_
_entity.id
_entity.type
_entity.pdbx_description
1 polymer ?
#
loop_
_entity_poly.entity_id
_entity_poly.type
_entity_poly.pdbx_seq_one_letter_code
_entity_poly.pdbx_strand_id
1 'polypeptide(L)'
;MTEQKLTELLRDMSLEEKVNQMSQVTGGFFNGEIVVTGPMADKGFTEDNVNLAGSVIGSMGAETLKSIQKNYMEKHPHHIPLLFMLDVINGY
;
A
#
# COMPACT_ATOMS: atom_id res chain seq x y z
N MET A 1 -15.97 -11.53 -0.82
CA MET A 1 -15.01 -12.63 -0.66
C MET A 1 -15.49 -13.58 0.44
N THR A 2 -15.43 -14.88 0.23
CA THR A 2 -15.86 -15.86 1.23
C THR A 2 -14.80 -16.10 2.29
N GLU A 3 -15.20 -16.64 3.45
CA GLU A 3 -14.24 -17.02 4.50
C GLU A 3 -13.20 -18.02 4.00
N GLN A 4 -13.61 -18.95 3.18
CA GLN A 4 -12.70 -19.95 2.61
C GLN A 4 -11.63 -19.27 1.75
N LYS A 5 -12.01 -18.31 0.92
CA LYS A 5 -11.06 -17.57 0.07
C LYS A 5 -10.12 -16.72 0.91
N LEU A 6 -10.62 -16.12 1.98
CA LEU A 6 -9.77 -15.35 2.92
C LEU A 6 -8.74 -16.26 3.59
N THR A 7 -9.16 -17.45 4.02
CA THR A 7 -8.27 -18.42 4.65
C THR A 7 -7.19 -18.88 3.67
N GLU A 8 -7.56 -19.16 2.43
CA GLU A 8 -6.62 -19.53 1.39
C GLU A 8 -5.62 -18.41 1.10
N LEU A 9 -6.10 -17.17 1.01
CA LEU A 9 -5.23 -16.01 0.81
C LEU A 9 -4.22 -15.86 1.94
N LEU A 10 -4.66 -15.96 3.19
CA LEU A 10 -3.77 -15.91 4.35
C LEU A 10 -2.71 -17.01 4.30
N ARG A 11 -3.10 -18.19 3.88
CA ARG A 11 -2.17 -19.33 3.76
C ARG A 11 -1.10 -19.06 2.71
N ASP A 12 -1.48 -18.43 1.60
CA ASP A 12 -0.59 -18.17 0.48
C ASP A 12 0.32 -16.96 0.68
N MET A 13 -0.03 -16.06 1.60
CA MET A 13 0.78 -14.88 1.87
C MET A 13 2.00 -15.20 2.73
N SER A 14 3.15 -14.62 2.37
CA SER A 14 4.35 -14.70 3.19
C SER A 14 4.20 -13.85 4.46
N LEU A 15 5.09 -14.07 5.42
CA LEU A 15 5.11 -13.26 6.64
C LEU A 15 5.35 -11.79 6.31
N GLU A 16 6.28 -11.50 5.41
CA GLU A 16 6.56 -10.14 4.95
C GLU A 16 5.32 -9.47 4.35
N GLU A 17 4.60 -10.18 3.49
CA GLU A 17 3.36 -9.66 2.90
C GLU A 17 2.29 -9.38 3.95
N LYS A 18 2.15 -10.25 4.94
CA LYS A 18 1.18 -10.06 6.03
C LYS A 18 1.53 -8.86 6.90
N VAL A 19 2.81 -8.70 7.25
CA VAL A 19 3.28 -7.58 8.08
C VAL A 19 3.09 -6.26 7.34
N ASN A 20 3.47 -6.21 6.06
CA ASN A 20 3.32 -5.01 5.25
C ASN A 20 1.86 -4.63 5.03
N GLN A 21 0.95 -5.58 5.04
CA GLN A 21 -0.49 -5.31 4.93
C GLN A 21 -0.98 -4.38 6.06
N MET A 22 -0.31 -4.36 7.20
CA MET A 22 -0.62 -3.49 8.32
C MET A 22 0.07 -2.13 8.23
N SER A 23 0.89 -1.89 7.22
CA SER A 23 1.62 -0.65 7.03
C SER A 23 0.82 0.36 6.24
N GLN A 24 0.98 1.65 6.58
CA GLN A 24 0.41 2.76 5.83
C GLN A 24 1.53 3.67 5.34
N VAL A 25 1.47 4.08 4.09
CA VAL A 25 2.45 4.98 3.48
C VAL A 25 1.77 6.22 2.93
N THR A 26 2.55 7.28 2.69
CA THR A 26 2.01 8.50 2.08
C THR A 26 1.90 8.35 0.57
N GLY A 27 0.95 9.09 -0.03
CA GLY A 27 0.69 9.03 -1.45
C GLY A 27 1.86 9.41 -2.34
N GLY A 28 2.80 10.22 -1.83
CA GLY A 28 3.97 10.64 -2.58
C GLY A 28 4.84 9.48 -3.08
N PHE A 29 4.83 8.35 -2.40
CA PHE A 29 5.57 7.16 -2.84
C PHE A 29 4.97 6.54 -4.12
N PHE A 30 3.69 6.74 -4.37
CA PHE A 30 3.01 6.14 -5.53
C PHE A 30 3.04 7.04 -6.76
N ASN A 31 3.21 8.35 -6.58
CA ASN A 31 3.24 9.29 -7.70
C ASN A 31 4.65 9.75 -8.07
N GLY A 32 5.68 9.17 -7.45
CA GLY A 32 7.07 9.48 -7.74
C GLY A 32 7.63 10.71 -7.06
N GLU A 33 6.86 11.38 -6.20
CA GLU A 33 7.34 12.56 -5.46
C GLU A 33 8.35 12.18 -4.38
N ILE A 34 8.19 10.98 -3.81
CA ILE A 34 9.09 10.46 -2.77
C ILE A 34 9.71 9.16 -3.26
N VAL A 35 11.03 9.08 -3.15
CA VAL A 35 11.79 7.89 -3.55
C VAL A 35 12.50 7.34 -2.32
N VAL A 36 12.53 6.01 -2.20
CA VAL A 36 13.22 5.35 -1.09
C VAL A 36 14.73 5.44 -1.31
N THR A 37 15.39 6.35 -0.59
CA THR A 37 16.83 6.55 -0.68
C THR A 37 17.43 6.88 0.70
N GLY A 38 18.76 6.81 0.80
CA GLY A 38 19.52 7.32 1.94
C GLY A 38 19.01 6.86 3.29
N PRO A 39 18.63 7.81 4.18
CA PRO A 39 18.26 7.46 5.56
C PRO A 39 17.10 6.48 5.69
N MET A 40 16.15 6.49 4.75
CA MET A 40 15.04 5.54 4.78
C MET A 40 15.52 4.13 4.49
N ALA A 41 16.38 3.96 3.49
CA ALA A 41 16.97 2.68 3.16
C ALA A 41 17.85 2.18 4.30
N ASP A 42 18.61 3.08 4.93
CA ASP A 42 19.48 2.74 6.06
C ASP A 42 18.68 2.23 7.27
N LYS A 43 17.42 2.66 7.42
CA LYS A 43 16.52 2.20 8.49
C LYS A 43 15.74 0.95 8.10
N GLY A 44 16.06 0.33 6.97
CA GLY A 44 15.41 -0.89 6.52
C GLY A 44 14.12 -0.67 5.72
N PHE A 45 13.75 0.59 5.42
CA PHE A 45 12.61 0.88 4.57
C PHE A 45 12.99 0.67 3.10
N THR A 46 12.21 -0.13 2.38
CA THR A 46 12.49 -0.50 0.99
C THR A 46 11.28 -0.20 0.10
N GLU A 47 11.48 -0.29 -1.22
CA GLU A 47 10.36 -0.17 -2.15
C GLU A 47 9.34 -1.29 -1.99
N ASP A 48 9.75 -2.46 -1.51
CA ASP A 48 8.82 -3.54 -1.19
C ASP A 48 7.83 -3.14 -0.10
N ASN A 49 8.26 -2.34 0.87
CA ASN A 49 7.37 -1.81 1.90
C ASN A 49 6.25 -0.97 1.29
N VAL A 50 6.55 -0.20 0.24
CA VAL A 50 5.55 0.58 -0.50
C VAL A 50 4.64 -0.35 -1.32
N ASN A 51 5.23 -1.26 -2.08
CA ASN A 51 4.49 -2.13 -3.00
C ASN A 51 3.60 -3.16 -2.29
N LEU A 52 3.87 -3.45 -1.02
CA LEU A 52 3.09 -4.40 -0.22
C LEU A 52 2.25 -3.72 0.87
N ALA A 53 2.36 -2.40 1.05
CA ALA A 53 1.61 -1.67 2.08
C ALA A 53 0.10 -1.89 1.92
N GLY A 54 -0.61 -1.95 3.05
CA GLY A 54 -2.05 -2.20 3.02
C GLY A 54 -2.90 -0.96 2.81
N SER A 55 -2.35 0.23 3.09
CA SER A 55 -3.09 1.49 2.97
C SER A 55 -2.19 2.65 2.59
N VAL A 56 -2.81 3.68 2.05
CA VAL A 56 -2.14 4.93 1.68
C VAL A 56 -2.94 6.11 2.23
N ILE A 57 -2.22 7.13 2.70
CA ILE A 57 -2.83 8.34 3.25
C ILE A 57 -2.40 9.57 2.44
N GLY A 58 -3.33 10.49 2.22
CA GLY A 58 -3.03 11.79 1.63
C GLY A 58 -3.13 11.88 0.12
N SER A 59 -3.56 10.83 -0.58
CA SER A 59 -3.82 10.90 -2.02
C SER A 59 -5.25 11.34 -2.27
N MET A 60 -5.46 12.22 -3.24
CA MET A 60 -6.77 12.79 -3.56
C MET A 60 -7.01 12.82 -5.06
N GLY A 61 -8.29 12.88 -5.44
CA GLY A 61 -8.71 12.96 -6.83
C GLY A 61 -8.98 11.61 -7.46
N ALA A 62 -10.12 11.47 -8.14
CA ALA A 62 -10.57 10.19 -8.68
C ALA A 62 -9.55 9.58 -9.66
N GLU A 63 -8.99 10.37 -10.54
CA GLU A 63 -8.03 9.88 -11.53
C GLU A 63 -6.74 9.40 -10.88
N THR A 64 -6.25 10.14 -9.89
CA THR A 64 -5.05 9.77 -9.14
C THR A 64 -5.27 8.46 -8.38
N LEU A 65 -6.39 8.33 -7.68
CA LEU A 65 -6.69 7.13 -6.91
C LEU A 65 -6.85 5.91 -7.81
N LYS A 66 -7.50 6.06 -8.96
CA LYS A 66 -7.65 4.97 -9.93
C LYS A 66 -6.30 4.49 -10.47
N SER A 67 -5.42 5.43 -10.82
CA SER A 67 -4.09 5.10 -11.31
C SER A 67 -3.26 4.38 -10.27
N ILE A 68 -3.27 4.87 -9.04
CA ILE A 68 -2.54 4.25 -7.93
C ILE A 68 -3.06 2.83 -7.70
N GLN A 69 -4.39 2.67 -7.62
CA GLN A 69 -4.99 1.37 -7.36
C GLN A 69 -4.66 0.35 -8.45
N LYS A 70 -4.77 0.76 -9.70
CA LYS A 70 -4.45 -0.11 -10.83
C LYS A 70 -3.00 -0.57 -10.79
N ASN A 71 -2.07 0.37 -10.65
CA ASN A 71 -0.65 0.08 -10.65
C ASN A 71 -0.25 -0.77 -9.43
N TYR A 72 -0.82 -0.47 -8.27
CA TYR A 72 -0.56 -1.23 -7.05
C TYR A 72 -1.03 -2.68 -7.19
N MET A 73 -2.24 -2.89 -7.65
CA MET A 73 -2.79 -4.24 -7.79
C MET A 73 -2.04 -5.08 -8.81
N GLU A 74 -1.53 -4.46 -9.87
CA GLU A 74 -0.72 -5.15 -10.89
C GLU A 74 0.60 -5.65 -10.30
N LYS A 75 1.19 -4.89 -9.37
CA LYS A 75 2.47 -5.24 -8.74
C LYS A 75 2.33 -6.15 -7.52
N HIS A 76 1.17 -6.10 -6.85
CA HIS A 76 0.97 -6.88 -5.63
C HIS A 76 0.86 -8.38 -5.96
N PRO A 77 1.59 -9.25 -5.23
CA PRO A 77 1.59 -10.71 -5.52
C PRO A 77 0.22 -11.35 -5.50
N HIS A 78 -0.69 -10.84 -4.69
CA HIS A 78 -2.04 -11.39 -4.54
C HIS A 78 -3.12 -10.44 -5.07
N HIS A 79 -2.73 -9.35 -5.71
CA HIS A 79 -3.62 -8.35 -6.30
C HIS A 79 -4.66 -7.79 -5.31
N ILE A 80 -4.23 -7.61 -4.05
CA ILE A 80 -5.07 -7.03 -3.00
C ILE A 80 -5.13 -5.51 -3.21
N PRO A 81 -6.33 -4.91 -3.18
CA PRO A 81 -6.44 -3.46 -3.32
C PRO A 81 -5.97 -2.70 -2.08
N LEU A 82 -5.50 -1.47 -2.28
CA LEU A 82 -5.14 -0.54 -1.21
C LEU A 82 -6.40 0.04 -0.56
N LEU A 83 -6.28 0.36 0.72
CA LEU A 83 -7.23 1.24 1.40
C LEU A 83 -6.74 2.67 1.29
N PHE A 84 -7.61 3.59 0.92
CA PHE A 84 -7.28 5.02 0.80
C PHE A 84 -7.84 5.79 1.98
N MET A 85 -7.01 6.63 2.59
CA MET A 85 -7.37 7.40 3.78
C MET A 85 -6.90 8.84 3.68
N LEU A 86 -7.56 9.72 4.41
CA LEU A 86 -7.15 11.12 4.55
C LEU A 86 -6.99 11.44 6.03
N ASP A 87 -6.02 12.33 6.33
CA ASP A 87 -5.81 12.85 7.67
C ASP A 87 -6.59 14.15 7.82
N VAL A 88 -7.83 14.05 8.30
CA VAL A 88 -8.77 15.16 8.36
C VAL A 88 -8.81 15.70 9.79
N ILE A 89 -8.00 16.74 10.04
CA ILE A 89 -7.82 17.30 11.39
C ILE A 89 -9.02 18.13 11.84
N ASN A 90 -9.54 18.97 10.93
CA ASN A 90 -10.59 19.97 11.26
C ASN A 90 -11.89 19.77 10.49
N GLY A 91 -12.17 18.58 10.04
CA GLY A 91 -13.34 18.27 9.20
C GLY A 91 -13.03 18.42 7.71
N TYR A 92 -13.78 17.75 6.92
CA TYR A 92 -13.55 17.69 5.46
C TYR A 92 -14.48 18.58 4.69
#